data_c8696a5da7a3f7a0582c3184405feb73
#
_entry.id   c8696a5da7a3f7a0582c3184405feb73
#
_cell.length_a   1.000
_cell.length_b   1.000
_cell.length_c   1.000
_cell.angle_alpha   90.00
_cell.angle_beta   90.00
_cell.angle_gamma   90.00
#
_symmetry.space_group_name_H-M   'P 1'
#
loop_
_entity.id
_entity.type
_entity.pdbx_description
1 polymer ?
#
loop_
_entity_poly.entity_id
_entity_poly.type
_entity_poly.pdbx_seq_one_letter_code
_entity_poly.pdbx_strand_id
1 'polypeptide(L)'
;MLGKSAVLSVALCGLALAVPTCKNHPSDPSWPSPDDWNALNRSTNGALIKTSPVASSCYSKTPFHSTTSCDDVQENWFYSDFHSSQPESIGYPYWANRSCVPPNDYAYDETIGCELGGLPAYVINATDAEQIAFAARWATTRNLRIVIKGTGHDLNGR
;
A
#
# COMPACT_ATOMS: atom_id res chain seq x y z
N MET A 1 -22.36 25.34 -68.34
CA MET A 1 -21.33 25.66 -67.34
C MET A 1 -21.78 25.06 -66.02
N LEU A 2 -21.25 23.87 -65.65
CA LEU A 2 -21.58 23.21 -64.37
C LEU A 2 -20.51 23.60 -63.36
N GLY A 3 -20.91 24.32 -62.28
CA GLY A 3 -20.08 24.63 -61.14
C GLY A 3 -19.93 23.43 -60.22
N LYS A 4 -18.70 22.96 -60.03
CA LYS A 4 -18.39 21.91 -59.04
C LYS A 4 -18.20 22.56 -57.67
N SER A 5 -19.14 22.32 -56.74
CA SER A 5 -19.01 22.68 -55.35
C SER A 5 -18.13 21.63 -54.66
N ALA A 6 -16.94 22.08 -54.22
CA ALA A 6 -16.08 21.24 -53.39
C ALA A 6 -16.52 21.38 -51.94
N VAL A 7 -16.96 20.27 -51.34
CA VAL A 7 -17.27 20.17 -49.90
C VAL A 7 -15.95 19.88 -49.16
N LEU A 8 -15.49 20.86 -48.39
CA LEU A 8 -14.31 20.72 -47.54
C LEU A 8 -14.70 20.07 -46.21
N SER A 9 -14.42 18.77 -46.07
CA SER A 9 -14.64 18.06 -44.80
C SER A 9 -13.48 18.40 -43.84
N VAL A 10 -13.79 19.20 -42.82
CA VAL A 10 -12.87 19.46 -41.72
C VAL A 10 -12.98 18.31 -40.73
N ALA A 11 -11.98 17.42 -40.72
CA ALA A 11 -11.84 16.41 -39.70
C ALA A 11 -11.40 17.07 -38.38
N LEU A 12 -12.30 17.20 -37.40
CA LEU A 12 -11.93 17.57 -36.04
C LEU A 12 -11.19 16.37 -35.42
N CYS A 13 -9.86 16.41 -35.41
CA CYS A 13 -9.06 15.58 -34.53
C CYS A 13 -9.30 16.07 -33.09
N GLY A 14 -10.19 15.39 -32.36
CA GLY A 14 -10.34 15.58 -30.92
C GLY A 14 -9.03 15.17 -30.23
N LEU A 15 -8.27 16.13 -29.73
CA LEU A 15 -7.16 15.89 -28.80
C LEU A 15 -7.78 15.35 -27.51
N ALA A 16 -7.80 14.03 -27.36
CA ALA A 16 -8.06 13.41 -26.08
C ALA A 16 -6.88 13.75 -25.16
N LEU A 17 -7.03 14.78 -24.35
CA LEU A 17 -6.13 15.05 -23.23
C LEU A 17 -6.32 13.85 -22.25
N ALA A 18 -5.35 12.94 -22.23
CA ALA A 18 -5.28 11.93 -21.20
C ALA A 18 -5.03 12.66 -19.87
N VAL A 19 -6.11 12.92 -19.12
CA VAL A 19 -5.98 13.38 -17.72
C VAL A 19 -5.31 12.25 -16.97
N PRO A 20 -4.13 12.47 -16.36
CA PRO A 20 -3.52 11.44 -15.53
C PRO A 20 -4.50 11.07 -14.42
N THR A 21 -5.05 9.87 -14.48
CA THR A 21 -5.92 9.38 -13.42
C THR A 21 -5.07 9.07 -12.19
N CYS A 22 -5.37 9.72 -11.06
CA CYS A 22 -4.75 9.38 -9.78
C CYS A 22 -5.01 7.90 -9.45
N LYS A 23 -4.09 7.30 -8.69
CA LYS A 23 -4.29 5.95 -8.15
C LYS A 23 -5.43 5.97 -7.14
N ASN A 24 -6.22 4.88 -7.11
CA ASN A 24 -7.31 4.72 -6.15
C ASN A 24 -6.79 4.71 -4.71
N HIS A 25 -7.51 5.41 -3.86
CA HIS A 25 -7.26 5.52 -2.42
C HIS A 25 -8.37 4.78 -1.64
N PRO A 26 -8.13 4.30 -0.40
CA PRO A 26 -9.13 3.61 0.42
C PRO A 26 -10.47 4.32 0.61
N SER A 27 -10.51 5.66 0.48
CA SER A 27 -11.76 6.44 0.54
C SER A 27 -12.51 6.56 -0.78
N ASP A 28 -11.94 6.08 -1.90
CA ASP A 28 -12.57 6.21 -3.21
C ASP A 28 -13.66 5.14 -3.41
N PRO A 29 -14.78 5.47 -4.09
CA PRO A 29 -15.82 4.50 -4.41
C PRO A 29 -15.33 3.33 -5.28
N SER A 30 -14.21 3.50 -5.99
CA SER A 30 -13.56 2.48 -6.82
C SER A 30 -12.54 1.63 -6.06
N TRP A 31 -12.35 1.87 -4.75
CA TRP A 31 -11.51 1.02 -3.92
C TRP A 31 -12.10 -0.40 -3.85
N PRO A 32 -11.27 -1.46 -3.96
CA PRO A 32 -11.77 -2.83 -3.93
C PRO A 32 -12.57 -3.12 -2.65
N SER A 33 -13.68 -3.82 -2.82
CA SER A 33 -14.53 -4.25 -1.72
C SER A 33 -13.82 -5.31 -0.84
N PRO A 34 -14.31 -5.57 0.38
CA PRO A 34 -13.82 -6.70 1.20
C PRO A 34 -13.85 -8.04 0.47
N ASP A 35 -14.87 -8.27 -0.38
CA ASP A 35 -14.98 -9.51 -1.17
C ASP A 35 -13.92 -9.59 -2.26
N ASP A 36 -13.55 -8.47 -2.89
CA ASP A 36 -12.44 -8.41 -3.85
C ASP A 36 -11.10 -8.76 -3.18
N TRP A 37 -10.84 -8.22 -1.99
CA TRP A 37 -9.64 -8.55 -1.22
C TRP A 37 -9.63 -10.01 -0.78
N ASN A 38 -10.77 -10.55 -0.35
CA ASN A 38 -10.90 -11.96 -0.03
C ASN A 38 -10.65 -12.86 -1.25
N ALA A 39 -11.11 -12.44 -2.43
CA ALA A 39 -10.85 -13.16 -3.68
C ALA A 39 -9.36 -13.13 -4.04
N LEU A 40 -8.68 -11.99 -3.88
CA LEU A 40 -7.24 -11.89 -4.05
C LEU A 40 -6.51 -12.84 -3.09
N ASN A 41 -6.89 -12.83 -1.82
CA ASN A 41 -6.28 -13.71 -0.81
C ASN A 41 -6.38 -15.20 -1.19
N ARG A 42 -7.54 -15.65 -1.64
CA ARG A 42 -7.71 -17.02 -2.14
C ARG A 42 -6.82 -17.32 -3.35
N SER A 43 -6.74 -16.38 -4.29
CA SER A 43 -5.94 -16.54 -5.52
C SER A 43 -4.43 -16.48 -5.29
N THR A 44 -4.00 -15.99 -4.14
CA THR A 44 -2.59 -15.95 -3.71
C THR A 44 -2.30 -16.94 -2.57
N ASN A 45 -3.13 -17.97 -2.42
CA ASN A 45 -2.96 -19.03 -1.41
C ASN A 45 -2.81 -18.52 0.03
N GLY A 46 -3.54 -17.45 0.38
CA GLY A 46 -3.50 -16.88 1.72
C GLY A 46 -2.36 -15.90 1.97
N ALA A 47 -1.63 -15.47 0.94
CA ALA A 47 -0.50 -14.56 1.07
C ALA A 47 -0.87 -13.10 1.35
N LEU A 48 -2.16 -12.73 1.29
CA LEU A 48 -2.61 -11.37 1.57
C LEU A 48 -2.66 -11.11 3.07
N ILE A 49 -2.00 -10.04 3.49
CA ILE A 49 -2.03 -9.49 4.84
C ILE A 49 -2.75 -8.15 4.80
N LYS A 50 -3.78 -7.96 5.63
CA LYS A 50 -4.30 -6.63 5.92
C LYS A 50 -3.36 -6.00 6.94
N THR A 51 -2.73 -4.89 6.58
CA THR A 51 -1.67 -4.30 7.39
C THR A 51 -2.14 -3.94 8.79
N SER A 52 -1.37 -4.40 9.77
CA SER A 52 -1.45 -3.97 11.16
C SER A 52 -0.05 -3.47 11.54
N PRO A 53 0.13 -2.18 11.86
CA PRO A 53 1.46 -1.67 12.23
C PRO A 53 2.06 -2.52 13.35
N VAL A 54 3.31 -2.94 13.19
CA VAL A 54 3.94 -3.91 14.09
C VAL A 54 3.96 -3.43 15.55
N ALA A 55 4.09 -2.10 15.78
CA ALA A 55 4.06 -1.50 17.10
C ALA A 55 2.64 -1.27 17.65
N SER A 56 1.58 -1.69 16.92
CA SER A 56 0.20 -1.51 17.42
C SER A 56 -0.09 -2.25 18.72
N SER A 57 0.64 -3.32 19.02
CA SER A 57 0.57 -4.03 20.30
C SER A 57 1.01 -3.21 21.52
N CYS A 58 1.70 -2.08 21.28
CA CYS A 58 2.12 -1.15 22.33
C CYS A 58 1.06 -0.12 22.71
N TYR A 59 -0.10 -0.14 22.07
CA TYR A 59 -1.17 0.82 22.31
C TYR A 59 -2.41 0.15 22.88
N SER A 60 -2.93 0.68 23.97
CA SER A 60 -4.13 0.14 24.63
C SER A 60 -5.42 0.38 23.84
N LYS A 61 -5.44 1.42 23.00
CA LYS A 61 -6.59 1.83 22.19
C LYS A 61 -6.17 1.98 20.72
N THR A 62 -6.32 0.92 19.94
CA THR A 62 -6.01 0.89 18.52
C THR A 62 -6.96 -0.03 17.77
N PRO A 63 -7.32 0.28 16.51
CA PRO A 63 -8.09 -0.64 15.68
C PRO A 63 -7.21 -1.76 15.08
N PHE A 64 -5.91 -1.73 15.33
CA PHE A 64 -4.93 -2.68 14.79
C PHE A 64 -4.58 -3.74 15.85
N HIS A 65 -4.18 -4.93 15.37
CA HIS A 65 -3.84 -6.06 16.24
C HIS A 65 -2.59 -6.75 15.69
N SER A 66 -1.41 -6.24 16.05
CA SER A 66 -0.16 -6.94 15.78
C SER A 66 -0.07 -8.21 16.62
N THR A 67 0.47 -9.27 16.02
CA THR A 67 0.76 -10.53 16.72
C THR A 67 2.11 -10.51 17.44
N THR A 68 2.97 -9.52 17.14
CA THR A 68 4.24 -9.32 17.83
C THR A 68 3.98 -8.60 19.16
N SER A 69 4.53 -9.09 20.25
CA SER A 69 4.36 -8.45 21.56
C SER A 69 5.02 -7.06 21.61
N CYS A 70 4.52 -6.17 22.48
CA CYS A 70 5.14 -4.85 22.62
C CYS A 70 6.58 -4.94 23.16
N ASP A 71 6.86 -5.92 24.02
CA ASP A 71 8.22 -6.15 24.55
C ASP A 71 9.17 -6.55 23.43
N ASP A 72 8.78 -7.50 22.56
CA ASP A 72 9.58 -7.89 21.40
C ASP A 72 9.78 -6.73 20.42
N VAL A 73 8.74 -5.89 20.21
CA VAL A 73 8.85 -4.70 19.37
C VAL A 73 9.87 -3.72 19.95
N GLN A 74 9.81 -3.43 21.26
CA GLN A 74 10.72 -2.51 21.91
C GLN A 74 12.17 -3.01 21.88
N GLU A 75 12.38 -4.30 22.13
CA GLU A 75 13.70 -4.92 22.13
C GLU A 75 14.36 -4.85 20.74
N ASN A 76 13.57 -5.01 19.67
CA ASN A 76 14.07 -5.18 18.32
C ASN A 76 13.87 -3.95 17.41
N TRP A 77 13.22 -2.89 17.88
CA TRP A 77 12.78 -1.75 17.07
C TRP A 77 13.89 -1.09 16.23
N PHE A 78 15.10 -1.05 16.73
CA PHE A 78 16.22 -0.41 16.05
C PHE A 78 17.07 -1.36 15.20
N TYR A 79 16.67 -2.64 15.09
CA TYR A 79 17.36 -3.62 14.27
C TYR A 79 16.68 -3.78 12.91
N SER A 80 17.46 -3.59 11.85
CA SER A 80 16.95 -3.68 10.47
C SER A 80 16.43 -5.08 10.12
N ASP A 81 17.00 -6.13 10.69
CA ASP A 81 16.59 -7.51 10.47
C ASP A 81 15.18 -7.78 11.03
N PHE A 82 14.83 -7.16 12.14
CA PHE A 82 13.47 -7.22 12.68
C PHE A 82 12.46 -6.69 11.66
N HIS A 83 12.70 -5.50 11.13
CA HIS A 83 11.78 -4.89 10.14
C HIS A 83 11.77 -5.61 8.80
N SER A 84 12.90 -6.20 8.38
CA SER A 84 12.94 -6.97 7.13
C SER A 84 12.18 -8.28 7.22
N SER A 85 12.11 -8.88 8.40
CA SER A 85 11.35 -10.11 8.67
C SER A 85 9.85 -9.90 8.76
N GLN A 86 9.38 -8.65 8.95
CA GLN A 86 7.96 -8.29 9.06
C GLN A 86 7.46 -7.76 7.71
N PRO A 87 6.57 -8.47 7.00
CA PRO A 87 6.11 -8.05 5.65
C PRO A 87 5.53 -6.64 5.61
N GLU A 88 4.79 -6.24 6.63
CA GLU A 88 4.12 -4.94 6.74
C GLU A 88 4.97 -3.84 7.38
N SER A 89 6.18 -4.15 7.83
CA SER A 89 7.07 -3.17 8.48
C SER A 89 8.05 -2.51 7.52
N ILE A 90 8.63 -1.40 7.94
CA ILE A 90 9.69 -0.67 7.26
C ILE A 90 10.81 -0.32 8.24
N GLY A 91 12.08 -0.36 7.78
CA GLY A 91 13.25 -0.12 8.63
C GLY A 91 13.42 1.34 9.09
N TYR A 92 12.69 2.28 8.49
CA TYR A 92 12.79 3.70 8.79
C TYR A 92 11.41 4.31 9.04
N PRO A 93 10.93 4.36 10.29
CA PRO A 93 9.56 4.74 10.65
C PRO A 93 9.16 6.16 10.24
N TYR A 94 10.11 7.06 10.00
CA TYR A 94 9.83 8.40 9.49
C TYR A 94 9.16 8.42 8.10
N TRP A 95 9.37 7.38 7.28
CA TRP A 95 8.66 7.24 5.99
C TRP A 95 7.16 6.94 6.16
N ALA A 96 6.75 6.41 7.32
CA ALA A 96 5.37 6.24 7.72
C ALA A 96 4.88 7.35 8.67
N ASN A 97 5.54 8.52 8.69
CA ASN A 97 5.25 9.65 9.57
C ASN A 97 5.33 9.31 11.06
N ARG A 98 6.03 8.24 11.45
CA ARG A 98 6.08 7.72 12.83
C ARG A 98 4.68 7.53 13.42
N SER A 99 3.71 7.17 12.60
CA SER A 99 2.29 7.10 12.95
C SER A 99 1.95 5.99 13.95
N CYS A 100 2.86 5.04 14.15
CA CYS A 100 2.72 3.96 15.12
C CYS A 100 4.11 3.44 15.48
N VAL A 101 4.65 3.90 16.60
CA VAL A 101 6.00 3.57 17.09
C VAL A 101 5.92 3.05 18.54
N PRO A 102 6.89 2.24 19.01
CA PRO A 102 6.87 1.73 20.38
C PRO A 102 7.33 2.78 21.41
N PRO A 103 7.12 2.53 22.72
CA PRO A 103 7.46 3.46 23.81
C PRO A 103 8.92 3.92 23.88
N ASN A 104 9.86 3.16 23.32
CA ASN A 104 11.27 3.52 23.28
C ASN A 104 11.66 4.37 22.04
N ASP A 105 10.71 4.70 21.15
CA ASP A 105 10.90 5.71 20.11
C ASP A 105 10.47 7.09 20.67
N TYR A 106 11.23 8.13 20.37
CA TYR A 106 10.97 9.49 20.86
C TYR A 106 9.62 10.09 20.41
N ALA A 107 9.03 9.55 19.37
CA ALA A 107 7.75 10.01 18.83
C ALA A 107 6.54 9.23 19.40
N TYR A 108 6.76 8.34 20.36
CA TYR A 108 5.67 7.60 20.98
C TYR A 108 4.76 8.55 21.79
N ASP A 109 3.48 8.47 21.53
CA ASP A 109 2.44 9.15 22.29
C ASP A 109 1.17 8.30 22.33
N GLU A 110 0.87 7.73 23.50
CA GLU A 110 -0.33 6.91 23.73
C GLU A 110 -1.62 7.70 23.49
N THR A 111 -1.60 9.04 23.66
CA THR A 111 -2.79 9.88 23.50
C THR A 111 -3.11 10.17 22.04
N ILE A 112 -2.11 10.22 21.18
CA ILE A 112 -2.27 10.31 19.72
C ILE A 112 -2.72 8.98 19.17
N GLY A 113 -2.18 7.87 19.71
CA GLY A 113 -2.52 6.51 19.31
C GLY A 113 -1.68 6.00 18.14
N CYS A 114 -2.10 4.86 17.60
CA CYS A 114 -1.44 4.16 16.49
C CYS A 114 -2.30 4.27 15.23
N GLU A 115 -1.72 4.79 14.16
CA GLU A 115 -2.36 4.90 12.85
C GLU A 115 -1.55 4.18 11.77
N LEU A 116 -2.20 3.88 10.64
CA LEU A 116 -1.53 3.25 9.49
C LEU A 116 -0.47 4.16 8.87
N GLY A 117 -0.72 5.47 8.85
CA GLY A 117 0.18 6.47 8.28
C GLY A 117 0.55 6.17 6.82
N GLY A 118 1.85 6.14 6.54
CA GLY A 118 2.39 5.85 5.22
C GLY A 118 2.53 4.37 4.89
N LEU A 119 2.15 3.45 5.77
CA LEU A 119 2.18 2.02 5.49
C LEU A 119 1.11 1.63 4.46
N PRO A 120 1.34 0.58 3.65
CA PRO A 120 0.34 0.10 2.70
C PRO A 120 -0.88 -0.46 3.42
N ALA A 121 -2.08 -0.33 2.85
CA ALA A 121 -3.30 -0.89 3.43
C ALA A 121 -3.31 -2.43 3.44
N TYR A 122 -2.66 -3.03 2.44
CA TYR A 122 -2.50 -4.48 2.30
C TYR A 122 -1.12 -4.84 1.77
N VAL A 123 -0.62 -6.01 2.14
CA VAL A 123 0.65 -6.57 1.70
C VAL A 123 0.43 -7.98 1.16
N ILE A 124 1.10 -8.33 0.08
CA ILE A 124 1.24 -9.72 -0.37
C ILE A 124 2.61 -10.22 0.12
N ASN A 125 2.62 -11.14 1.06
CA ASN A 125 3.82 -11.86 1.49
C ASN A 125 4.09 -13.01 0.51
N ALA A 126 4.59 -12.66 -0.68
CA ALA A 126 4.75 -13.60 -1.77
C ALA A 126 5.89 -14.58 -1.52
N THR A 127 5.64 -15.86 -1.74
CA THR A 127 6.62 -16.94 -1.64
C THR A 127 6.99 -17.53 -2.98
N ASP A 128 6.31 -17.13 -4.06
CA ASP A 128 6.59 -17.57 -5.43
C ASP A 128 6.29 -16.47 -6.46
N ALA A 129 6.79 -16.69 -7.68
CA ALA A 129 6.67 -15.75 -8.79
C ALA A 129 5.21 -15.62 -9.31
N GLU A 130 4.39 -16.64 -9.16
CA GLU A 130 3.00 -16.63 -9.63
C GLU A 130 2.15 -15.71 -8.76
N GLN A 131 2.34 -15.74 -7.45
CA GLN A 131 1.70 -14.82 -6.51
C GLN A 131 2.07 -13.36 -6.82
N ILE A 132 3.34 -13.07 -7.10
CA ILE A 132 3.82 -11.73 -7.49
C ILE A 132 3.13 -11.29 -8.79
N ALA A 133 3.18 -12.12 -9.82
CA ALA A 133 2.62 -11.80 -11.13
C ALA A 133 1.10 -11.61 -11.07
N PHE A 134 0.41 -12.44 -10.29
CA PHE A 134 -1.04 -12.33 -10.11
C PHE A 134 -1.40 -11.04 -9.37
N ALA A 135 -0.77 -10.77 -8.22
CA ALA A 135 -1.03 -9.57 -7.41
C ALA A 135 -0.74 -8.28 -8.18
N ALA A 136 0.35 -8.23 -8.94
CA ALA A 136 0.71 -7.07 -9.75
C ALA A 136 -0.35 -6.79 -10.85
N ARG A 137 -0.80 -7.82 -11.56
CA ARG A 137 -1.88 -7.68 -12.55
C ARG A 137 -3.19 -7.25 -11.90
N TRP A 138 -3.55 -7.89 -10.78
CA TRP A 138 -4.78 -7.59 -10.05
C TRP A 138 -4.83 -6.13 -9.59
N ALA A 139 -3.73 -5.63 -9.02
CA ALA A 139 -3.62 -4.24 -8.58
C ALA A 139 -3.60 -3.24 -9.74
N THR A 140 -2.89 -3.56 -10.83
CA THR A 140 -2.81 -2.71 -12.03
C THR A 140 -4.19 -2.53 -12.67
N THR A 141 -4.96 -3.61 -12.81
CA THR A 141 -6.31 -3.53 -13.42
C THR A 141 -7.32 -2.76 -12.57
N ARG A 142 -7.02 -2.56 -11.29
CA ARG A 142 -7.84 -1.78 -10.34
C ARG A 142 -7.27 -0.40 -10.05
N ASN A 143 -6.29 0.04 -10.83
CA ASN A 143 -5.63 1.34 -10.68
C ASN A 143 -5.06 1.57 -9.26
N LEU A 144 -4.56 0.52 -8.59
CA LEU A 144 -3.95 0.62 -7.28
C LEU A 144 -2.47 1.01 -7.38
N ARG A 145 -1.96 1.71 -6.37
CA ARG A 145 -0.53 1.93 -6.21
C ARG A 145 0.13 0.66 -5.68
N ILE A 146 1.24 0.29 -6.29
CA ILE A 146 2.06 -0.86 -5.87
C ILE A 146 3.43 -0.34 -5.43
N VAL A 147 3.92 -0.86 -4.32
CA VAL A 147 5.30 -0.73 -3.87
C VAL A 147 5.85 -2.14 -3.66
N ILE A 148 7.06 -2.39 -4.10
CA ILE A 148 7.72 -3.69 -3.94
C ILE A 148 8.80 -3.53 -2.86
N LYS A 149 8.67 -4.31 -1.80
CA LYS A 149 9.64 -4.38 -0.72
C LYS A 149 10.50 -5.64 -0.89
N GLY A 150 11.83 -5.48 -0.99
CA GLY A 150 12.79 -6.54 -0.74
C GLY A 150 13.07 -6.64 0.76
N THR A 151 14.24 -6.23 1.22
CA THR A 151 14.58 -6.14 2.65
C THR A 151 13.94 -4.94 3.36
N GLY A 152 13.52 -3.92 2.60
CA GLY A 152 12.97 -2.68 3.17
C GLY A 152 14.04 -1.69 3.63
N HIS A 153 15.30 -1.86 3.21
CA HIS A 153 16.42 -0.98 3.57
C HIS A 153 16.58 0.23 2.64
N ASP A 154 15.55 0.62 1.90
CA ASP A 154 15.61 1.76 0.98
C ASP A 154 15.65 3.09 1.75
N LEU A 155 16.80 3.75 1.69
CA LEU A 155 17.01 5.06 2.32
C LEU A 155 16.21 6.19 1.68
N ASN A 156 15.68 6.00 0.47
CA ASN A 156 14.89 7.01 -0.26
C ASN A 156 13.38 6.85 -0.07
N GLY A 157 12.91 5.87 0.69
CA GLY A 157 11.48 5.66 0.99
C GLY A 157 10.64 5.23 -0.21
N ARG A 158 11.20 4.45 -1.13
CA ARG A 158 10.50 3.94 -2.32
C ARG A 158 9.68 2.71 -1.99
#